data_f66621f51c5bdef0aaa10a8310ce42a1
#
_entry.id   f66621f51c5bdef0aaa10a8310ce42a1
#
_cell.length_a   1.000
_cell.length_b   1.000
_cell.length_c   1.000
_cell.angle_alpha   90.00
_cell.angle_beta   90.00
_cell.angle_gamma   90.00
#
_symmetry.space_group_name_H-M   'P 1'
#
loop_
_entity.id
_entity.type
_entity.pdbx_description
1 polymer ?
#
loop_
_entity_poly.entity_id
_entity_poly.type
_entity_poly.pdbx_seq_one_letter_code
_entity_poly.pdbx_strand_id
1 'polypeptide(L)'
;MRDLSKIPPYQWTEPEWRGLVNRVRAGRRLAPKTWPGNARCAVALSFDCDHETFEMGAGGHAIGRLNWGDYGRRAGVPRILDLLAREAVPASFFMPAVVGLIDPSEPRRIAEAGHEIGVHGWIHEQTGTLSAAEEREMLIRARDTLADLSGIEPVGHRAAHWDLSPHTAALTAELGFEYDSSMMADDECYEILLDGQPSGLIEIPVDWVRDDAAYLLFNRTPPTRPYTSPEAVFDIFRREFDLAYEEGGVCQLVMHPFVIGYRSRIWILDRLIAHAKAKGDVWFTTHRDLASYLRESFDLSAKTPQTP
;
A
#
# COMPACT_ATOMS: atom_id res chain seq x y z
N MET A 1 -22.26 -24.81 -2.15
CA MET A 1 -21.89 -24.27 -0.81
C MET A 1 -23.12 -23.59 -0.21
N ARG A 2 -23.37 -23.66 1.12
CA ARG A 2 -24.47 -22.91 1.75
C ARG A 2 -24.16 -21.41 1.68
N ASP A 3 -25.22 -20.60 1.56
CA ASP A 3 -25.05 -19.13 1.61
C ASP A 3 -24.82 -18.69 3.06
N LEU A 4 -23.54 -18.48 3.40
CA LEU A 4 -23.11 -18.15 4.75
C LEU A 4 -23.61 -16.79 5.24
N SER A 5 -24.00 -15.89 4.33
CA SER A 5 -24.55 -14.58 4.71
C SER A 5 -25.88 -14.69 5.44
N LYS A 6 -26.60 -15.83 5.28
CA LYS A 6 -27.89 -16.13 5.90
C LYS A 6 -27.80 -17.02 7.13
N ILE A 7 -26.61 -17.43 7.51
CA ILE A 7 -26.38 -18.37 8.62
C ILE A 7 -25.58 -17.68 9.73
N PRO A 8 -26.08 -17.65 10.98
CA PRO A 8 -25.33 -17.10 12.08
C PRO A 8 -23.92 -17.75 12.19
N PRO A 9 -22.84 -16.97 12.38
CA PRO A 9 -21.46 -17.50 12.33
C PRO A 9 -21.18 -18.66 13.28
N TYR A 10 -21.81 -18.71 14.47
CA TYR A 10 -21.63 -19.80 15.43
C TYR A 10 -22.21 -21.15 14.95
N GLN A 11 -23.00 -21.16 13.86
CA GLN A 11 -23.56 -22.36 13.24
C GLN A 11 -22.76 -22.82 12.00
N TRP A 12 -21.71 -22.12 11.65
CA TRP A 12 -20.85 -22.52 10.54
C TRP A 12 -20.08 -23.80 10.90
N THR A 13 -20.02 -24.71 9.94
CA THR A 13 -19.28 -25.96 10.08
C THR A 13 -17.79 -25.71 9.89
N GLU A 14 -16.96 -26.67 10.37
CA GLU A 14 -15.52 -26.58 10.22
C GLU A 14 -15.06 -26.40 8.76
N PRO A 15 -15.58 -27.15 7.76
CA PRO A 15 -15.21 -26.92 6.36
C PRO A 15 -15.56 -25.51 5.86
N GLU A 16 -16.63 -24.90 6.36
CA GLU A 16 -17.07 -23.57 5.93
C GLU A 16 -16.14 -22.47 6.42
N TRP A 17 -15.87 -22.39 7.73
CA TRP A 17 -14.97 -21.36 8.21
C TRP A 17 -13.50 -21.63 7.81
N ARG A 18 -13.07 -22.89 7.67
CA ARG A 18 -11.75 -23.19 7.08
C ARG A 18 -11.66 -22.75 5.63
N GLY A 19 -12.71 -22.93 4.83
CA GLY A 19 -12.76 -22.44 3.45
C GLY A 19 -12.64 -20.93 3.35
N LEU A 20 -13.27 -20.17 4.25
CA LEU A 20 -13.10 -18.72 4.32
C LEU A 20 -11.67 -18.32 4.65
N VAL A 21 -11.11 -18.90 5.71
CA VAL A 21 -9.76 -18.56 6.19
C VAL A 21 -8.68 -18.97 5.19
N ASN A 22 -8.83 -20.12 4.52
CA ASN A 22 -7.82 -20.65 3.61
C ASN A 22 -7.85 -20.01 2.22
N ARG A 23 -8.89 -19.26 1.89
CA ARG A 23 -9.01 -18.62 0.57
C ARG A 23 -7.82 -17.74 0.25
N VAL A 24 -7.42 -16.90 1.19
CA VAL A 24 -6.20 -16.08 1.10
C VAL A 24 -5.50 -16.12 2.47
N ARG A 25 -4.24 -16.54 2.50
CA ARG A 25 -3.46 -16.63 3.74
C ARG A 25 -2.00 -16.24 3.52
N ALA A 26 -1.35 -15.84 4.61
CA ALA A 26 0.10 -15.77 4.65
C ALA A 26 0.70 -17.18 4.49
N GLY A 27 1.68 -17.28 3.61
CA GLY A 27 2.48 -18.46 3.37
C GLY A 27 3.88 -18.33 3.96
N ARG A 28 4.88 -18.59 3.14
CA ARG A 28 6.28 -18.53 3.53
C ARG A 28 6.69 -17.08 3.81
N ARG A 29 7.26 -16.82 4.99
CA ARG A 29 7.91 -15.55 5.31
C ARG A 29 9.13 -15.34 4.43
N LEU A 30 9.28 -14.14 3.87
CA LEU A 30 10.34 -13.76 2.95
C LEU A 30 11.31 -12.80 3.66
N ALA A 31 12.04 -13.31 4.64
CA ALA A 31 13.05 -12.59 5.40
C ALA A 31 14.45 -13.03 4.94
N PRO A 32 15.14 -12.26 4.08
CA PRO A 32 16.48 -12.59 3.63
C PRO A 32 17.49 -12.39 4.77
N LYS A 33 18.65 -13.05 4.68
CA LYS A 33 19.71 -12.90 5.70
C LYS A 33 20.38 -11.52 5.68
N THR A 34 20.37 -10.87 4.54
CA THR A 34 20.97 -9.54 4.32
C THR A 34 20.18 -8.84 3.23
N TRP A 35 20.18 -7.52 3.25
CA TRP A 35 19.58 -6.67 2.23
C TRP A 35 20.67 -6.17 1.25
N PRO A 36 20.29 -5.59 0.07
CA PRO A 36 21.25 -5.00 -0.87
C PRO A 36 22.26 -4.06 -0.20
N GLY A 37 23.49 -4.10 -0.66
CA GLY A 37 24.57 -3.31 -0.06
C GLY A 37 25.01 -3.77 1.34
N ASN A 38 24.69 -5.01 1.75
CA ASN A 38 24.87 -5.53 3.10
C ASN A 38 24.10 -4.72 4.17
N ALA A 39 23.03 -4.08 3.78
CA ALA A 39 22.19 -3.38 4.74
C ALA A 39 21.55 -4.37 5.74
N ARG A 40 21.35 -3.90 6.94
CA ARG A 40 20.72 -4.67 8.02
C ARG A 40 19.21 -4.65 7.93
N CYS A 41 18.63 -3.53 7.50
CA CYS A 41 17.19 -3.33 7.44
C CYS A 41 16.82 -2.68 6.10
N ALA A 42 15.67 -3.05 5.55
CA ALA A 42 15.04 -2.34 4.43
C ALA A 42 14.01 -1.36 4.93
N VAL A 43 13.93 -0.17 4.33
CA VAL A 43 12.90 0.83 4.61
C VAL A 43 12.15 1.15 3.32
N ALA A 44 10.86 0.83 3.28
CA ALA A 44 9.96 1.07 2.17
C ALA A 44 8.92 2.11 2.59
N LEU A 45 9.12 3.37 2.17
CA LEU A 45 8.15 4.44 2.40
C LEU A 45 7.10 4.43 1.30
N SER A 46 5.83 4.53 1.68
CA SER A 46 4.75 4.64 0.70
C SER A 46 3.75 5.76 1.00
N PHE A 47 3.12 6.23 -0.08
CA PHE A 47 2.14 7.29 -0.04
C PHE A 47 0.90 6.88 -0.82
N ASP A 48 -0.26 6.84 -0.15
CA ASP A 48 -1.55 6.61 -0.78
C ASP A 48 -2.12 7.97 -1.22
N CYS A 49 -2.12 8.18 -2.53
CA CYS A 49 -2.53 9.44 -3.17
C CYS A 49 -4.04 9.48 -3.39
N ASP A 50 -4.84 9.30 -2.34
CA ASP A 50 -6.30 9.24 -2.45
C ASP A 50 -6.91 10.56 -2.90
N HIS A 51 -6.38 11.66 -2.40
CA HIS A 51 -6.82 13.01 -2.75
C HIS A 51 -8.35 13.13 -2.73
N GLU A 52 -8.98 13.64 -3.79
CA GLU A 52 -10.43 13.80 -3.91
C GLU A 52 -11.16 12.46 -3.97
N THR A 53 -10.48 11.39 -4.41
CA THR A 53 -11.10 10.07 -4.52
C THR A 53 -11.40 9.44 -3.17
N PHE A 54 -10.75 9.88 -2.08
CA PHE A 54 -11.13 9.53 -0.72
C PHE A 54 -12.61 9.85 -0.41
N GLU A 55 -13.11 10.99 -0.89
CA GLU A 55 -14.53 11.36 -0.75
C GLU A 55 -15.39 10.69 -1.83
N MET A 56 -14.91 10.67 -3.09
CA MET A 56 -15.70 10.15 -4.22
C MET A 56 -15.89 8.65 -4.17
N GLY A 57 -14.88 7.88 -3.78
CA GLY A 57 -14.97 6.42 -3.65
C GLY A 57 -16.00 5.96 -2.61
N ALA A 58 -16.25 6.79 -1.60
CA ALA A 58 -17.34 6.59 -0.64
C ALA A 58 -18.72 7.11 -1.13
N GLY A 59 -18.82 7.52 -2.41
CA GLY A 59 -20.04 8.13 -2.98
C GLY A 59 -20.28 9.57 -2.56
N GLY A 60 -19.33 10.20 -1.89
CA GLY A 60 -19.42 11.59 -1.43
C GLY A 60 -19.10 12.60 -2.54
N HIS A 61 -19.65 13.81 -2.39
CA HIS A 61 -19.45 14.93 -3.31
C HIS A 61 -19.38 16.28 -2.57
N ALA A 62 -19.06 16.26 -1.27
CA ALA A 62 -18.98 17.46 -0.46
C ALA A 62 -17.79 18.33 -0.87
N ILE A 63 -18.04 19.56 -1.33
CA ILE A 63 -17.04 20.47 -1.88
C ILE A 63 -15.84 20.68 -0.91
N GLY A 64 -16.11 20.86 0.39
CA GLY A 64 -15.05 21.03 1.38
C GLY A 64 -14.16 19.80 1.56
N ARG A 65 -14.70 18.60 1.36
CA ARG A 65 -13.97 17.32 1.41
C ARG A 65 -13.14 17.11 0.14
N LEU A 66 -13.71 17.38 -1.01
CA LEU A 66 -13.00 17.35 -2.29
C LEU A 66 -11.83 18.36 -2.28
N ASN A 67 -12.07 19.57 -1.80
CA ASN A 67 -11.04 20.58 -1.65
C ASN A 67 -9.94 20.20 -0.63
N TRP A 68 -10.29 19.43 0.39
CA TRP A 68 -9.30 18.87 1.31
C TRP A 68 -8.42 17.81 0.62
N GLY A 69 -9.00 16.94 -0.22
CA GLY A 69 -8.24 16.03 -1.06
C GLY A 69 -7.26 16.76 -1.99
N ASP A 70 -7.72 17.82 -2.67
CA ASP A 70 -6.90 18.67 -3.53
C ASP A 70 -5.67 19.28 -2.81
N TYR A 71 -5.73 19.49 -1.49
CA TYR A 71 -4.57 19.90 -0.70
C TYR A 71 -3.41 18.90 -0.80
N GLY A 72 -3.72 17.59 -0.88
CA GLY A 72 -2.70 16.55 -1.04
C GLY A 72 -1.86 16.77 -2.29
N ARG A 73 -2.52 16.96 -3.43
CA ARG A 73 -1.87 17.24 -4.72
C ARG A 73 -1.14 18.57 -4.74
N ARG A 74 -1.78 19.66 -4.27
CA ARG A 74 -1.26 21.03 -4.40
C ARG A 74 -0.15 21.38 -3.40
N ALA A 75 -0.15 20.78 -2.24
CA ALA A 75 0.77 21.11 -1.18
C ALA A 75 1.51 19.90 -0.59
N GLY A 76 0.82 18.77 -0.41
CA GLY A 76 1.37 17.55 0.18
C GLY A 76 2.43 16.91 -0.71
N VAL A 77 2.06 16.51 -1.91
CA VAL A 77 2.98 15.85 -2.87
C VAL A 77 4.21 16.69 -3.17
N PRO A 78 4.12 18.00 -3.50
CA PRO A 78 5.32 18.81 -3.73
C PRO A 78 6.28 18.81 -2.53
N ARG A 79 5.78 18.96 -1.31
CA ARG A 79 6.63 18.93 -0.09
C ARG A 79 7.28 17.58 0.14
N ILE A 80 6.56 16.50 -0.13
CA ILE A 80 7.08 15.14 0.02
C ILE A 80 8.18 14.92 -1.02
N LEU A 81 7.95 15.26 -2.29
CA LEU A 81 8.95 15.12 -3.35
C LEU A 81 10.20 15.95 -3.08
N ASP A 82 10.06 17.21 -2.64
CA ASP A 82 11.19 18.07 -2.26
C ASP A 82 12.00 17.45 -1.11
N LEU A 83 11.33 16.85 -0.12
CA LEU A 83 11.97 16.19 0.99
C LEU A 83 12.71 14.92 0.55
N LEU A 84 12.05 14.05 -0.21
CA LEU A 84 12.62 12.81 -0.72
C LEU A 84 13.84 13.09 -1.63
N ALA A 85 13.75 14.10 -2.49
CA ALA A 85 14.86 14.53 -3.35
C ALA A 85 16.06 15.05 -2.53
N ARG A 86 15.81 15.90 -1.52
CA ARG A 86 16.85 16.41 -0.62
C ARG A 86 17.56 15.27 0.12
N GLU A 87 16.77 14.28 0.53
CA GLU A 87 17.27 13.12 1.26
C GLU A 87 17.78 12.00 0.35
N ALA A 88 17.62 12.08 -0.97
CA ALA A 88 17.93 11.02 -1.93
C ALA A 88 17.32 9.66 -1.53
N VAL A 89 16.03 9.65 -1.18
CA VAL A 89 15.28 8.48 -0.73
C VAL A 89 14.19 8.17 -1.76
N PRO A 90 14.16 6.95 -2.33
CA PRO A 90 13.05 6.52 -3.18
C PRO A 90 11.82 6.17 -2.34
N ALA A 91 10.64 6.20 -2.97
CA ALA A 91 9.38 5.82 -2.33
C ALA A 91 8.40 5.29 -3.36
N SER A 92 7.30 4.67 -2.89
CA SER A 92 6.21 4.19 -3.73
C SER A 92 4.96 5.03 -3.50
N PHE A 93 4.29 5.38 -4.60
CA PHE A 93 3.05 6.16 -4.57
C PHE A 93 1.93 5.30 -5.14
N PHE A 94 1.01 4.88 -4.29
CA PHE A 94 -0.18 4.15 -4.70
C PHE A 94 -1.27 5.16 -5.04
N MET A 95 -1.78 5.07 -6.25
CA MET A 95 -2.65 6.11 -6.80
C MET A 95 -3.93 5.50 -7.38
N PRO A 96 -5.12 5.97 -6.97
CA PRO A 96 -6.34 5.74 -7.72
C PRO A 96 -6.24 6.37 -9.11
N ALA A 97 -6.58 5.62 -10.16
CA ALA A 97 -6.34 6.12 -11.54
C ALA A 97 -7.06 7.44 -11.86
N VAL A 98 -8.21 7.69 -11.23
CA VAL A 98 -8.96 8.94 -11.36
C VAL A 98 -8.17 10.15 -10.85
N VAL A 99 -7.31 9.99 -9.83
CA VAL A 99 -6.41 11.06 -9.37
C VAL A 99 -5.47 11.48 -10.50
N GLY A 100 -4.86 10.51 -11.18
CA GLY A 100 -4.03 10.77 -12.35
C GLY A 100 -4.79 11.40 -13.52
N LEU A 101 -6.09 11.08 -13.70
CA LEU A 101 -6.93 11.73 -14.73
C LEU A 101 -7.32 13.17 -14.35
N ILE A 102 -7.46 13.49 -13.07
CA ILE A 102 -7.72 14.86 -12.61
C ILE A 102 -6.49 15.75 -12.86
N ASP A 103 -5.29 15.25 -12.57
CA ASP A 103 -4.03 15.94 -12.91
C ASP A 103 -3.04 14.98 -13.60
N PRO A 104 -3.06 14.90 -14.93
CA PRO A 104 -2.18 14.00 -15.68
C PRO A 104 -0.68 14.28 -15.51
N SER A 105 -0.30 15.43 -14.97
CA SER A 105 1.09 15.76 -14.70
C SER A 105 1.63 15.12 -13.41
N GLU A 106 0.76 14.75 -12.48
CA GLU A 106 1.18 14.25 -11.17
C GLU A 106 1.86 12.87 -11.24
N PRO A 107 1.25 11.80 -11.83
CA PRO A 107 1.90 10.50 -11.92
C PRO A 107 3.21 10.56 -12.71
N ARG A 108 3.27 11.38 -13.77
CA ARG A 108 4.49 11.58 -14.54
C ARG A 108 5.59 12.24 -13.71
N ARG A 109 5.28 13.32 -12.99
CA ARG A 109 6.23 14.04 -12.14
C ARG A 109 6.81 13.14 -11.05
N ILE A 110 5.97 12.29 -10.43
CA ILE A 110 6.40 11.32 -9.42
C ILE A 110 7.35 10.29 -10.04
N ALA A 111 7.01 9.74 -11.20
CA ALA A 111 7.83 8.78 -11.93
C ALA A 111 9.18 9.38 -12.39
N GLU A 112 9.17 10.59 -12.96
CA GLU A 112 10.38 11.32 -13.39
C GLU A 112 11.31 11.68 -12.22
N ALA A 113 10.75 11.82 -11.00
CA ALA A 113 11.54 12.00 -9.78
C ALA A 113 12.17 10.70 -9.26
N GLY A 114 11.98 9.56 -9.95
CA GLY A 114 12.57 8.27 -9.60
C GLY A 114 11.79 7.46 -8.57
N HIS A 115 10.50 7.76 -8.39
CA HIS A 115 9.62 7.03 -7.50
C HIS A 115 8.74 6.05 -8.25
N GLU A 116 8.22 5.06 -7.54
CA GLU A 116 7.29 4.08 -8.08
C GLU A 116 5.86 4.60 -8.09
N ILE A 117 5.09 4.21 -9.12
CA ILE A 117 3.63 4.31 -9.16
C ILE A 117 3.04 2.90 -9.02
N GLY A 118 2.18 2.70 -8.01
CA GLY A 118 1.39 1.51 -7.79
C GLY A 118 -0.11 1.78 -7.99
N VAL A 119 -0.88 0.72 -8.25
CA VAL A 119 -2.34 0.80 -8.42
C VAL A 119 -3.04 0.85 -7.06
N HIS A 120 -3.98 1.81 -6.88
CA HIS A 120 -4.82 1.96 -5.70
C HIS A 120 -6.32 1.99 -6.04
N GLY A 121 -6.72 1.10 -6.94
CA GLY A 121 -8.07 1.09 -7.50
C GLY A 121 -8.28 2.12 -8.61
N TRP A 122 -9.54 2.27 -9.01
CA TRP A 122 -9.94 3.25 -10.03
C TRP A 122 -10.26 4.63 -9.42
N ILE A 123 -11.16 4.66 -8.44
CA ILE A 123 -11.67 5.88 -7.77
C ILE A 123 -11.66 5.72 -6.23
N HIS A 124 -10.79 4.86 -5.70
CA HIS A 124 -10.75 4.51 -4.27
C HIS A 124 -12.05 3.83 -3.79
N GLU A 125 -12.59 2.93 -4.62
CA GLU A 125 -13.80 2.18 -4.36
C GLU A 125 -13.62 1.05 -3.33
N GLN A 126 -14.75 0.64 -2.71
CA GLN A 126 -14.77 -0.53 -1.83
C GLN A 126 -14.84 -1.81 -2.68
N THR A 127 -13.71 -2.48 -2.85
CA THR A 127 -13.58 -3.70 -3.67
C THR A 127 -14.54 -4.81 -3.26
N GLY A 128 -14.83 -4.96 -1.98
CA GLY A 128 -15.77 -5.96 -1.45
C GLY A 128 -17.20 -5.86 -2.00
N THR A 129 -17.56 -4.74 -2.65
CA THR A 129 -18.88 -4.53 -3.27
C THR A 129 -18.93 -4.93 -4.75
N LEU A 130 -17.79 -5.24 -5.36
CA LEU A 130 -17.66 -5.57 -6.78
C LEU A 130 -17.79 -7.08 -7.03
N SER A 131 -18.36 -7.44 -8.17
CA SER A 131 -18.20 -8.80 -8.70
C SER A 131 -16.78 -9.03 -9.22
N ALA A 132 -16.36 -10.29 -9.35
CA ALA A 132 -15.04 -10.62 -9.89
C ALA A 132 -14.79 -10.02 -11.29
N ALA A 133 -15.82 -9.94 -12.13
CA ALA A 133 -15.71 -9.37 -13.48
C ALA A 133 -15.52 -7.85 -13.45
N GLU A 134 -16.29 -7.14 -12.59
CA GLU A 134 -16.16 -5.69 -12.40
C GLU A 134 -14.80 -5.32 -11.79
N GLU A 135 -14.35 -6.08 -10.79
CA GLU A 135 -13.05 -5.87 -10.17
C GLU A 135 -11.90 -6.10 -11.15
N ARG A 136 -11.99 -7.17 -11.98
CA ARG A 136 -11.01 -7.43 -13.03
C ARG A 136 -10.92 -6.28 -14.04
N GLU A 137 -12.06 -5.82 -14.54
CA GLU A 137 -12.13 -4.69 -15.48
C GLU A 137 -11.53 -3.43 -14.86
N MET A 138 -11.88 -3.14 -13.61
CA MET A 138 -11.38 -2.02 -12.85
C MET A 138 -9.85 -2.07 -12.69
N LEU A 139 -9.28 -3.22 -12.28
CA LEU A 139 -7.84 -3.38 -12.11
C LEU A 139 -7.07 -3.17 -13.42
N ILE A 140 -7.54 -3.76 -14.52
CA ILE A 140 -6.93 -3.56 -15.85
C ILE A 140 -6.98 -2.08 -16.24
N ARG A 141 -8.16 -1.48 -16.15
CA ARG A 141 -8.37 -0.08 -16.51
C ARG A 141 -7.49 0.87 -15.67
N ALA A 142 -7.39 0.62 -14.36
CA ALA A 142 -6.58 1.44 -13.47
C ALA A 142 -5.08 1.33 -13.81
N ARG A 143 -4.58 0.10 -13.97
CA ARG A 143 -3.18 -0.16 -14.33
C ARG A 143 -2.81 0.50 -15.65
N ASP A 144 -3.58 0.24 -16.71
CA ASP A 144 -3.29 0.74 -18.05
C ASP A 144 -3.34 2.28 -18.09
N THR A 145 -4.31 2.89 -17.39
CA THR A 145 -4.39 4.37 -17.28
C THR A 145 -3.15 4.94 -16.57
N LEU A 146 -2.72 4.34 -15.46
CA LEU A 146 -1.54 4.84 -14.74
C LEU A 146 -0.25 4.61 -15.52
N ALA A 147 -0.13 3.50 -16.26
CA ALA A 147 0.98 3.24 -17.16
C ALA A 147 1.09 4.32 -18.24
N ASP A 148 -0.02 4.65 -18.90
CA ASP A 148 -0.07 5.70 -19.94
C ASP A 148 0.30 7.09 -19.38
N LEU A 149 -0.18 7.42 -18.18
CA LEU A 149 0.06 8.73 -17.57
C LEU A 149 1.48 8.87 -17.01
N SER A 150 2.00 7.85 -16.35
CA SER A 150 3.33 7.89 -15.72
C SER A 150 4.47 7.57 -16.67
N GLY A 151 4.19 6.76 -17.72
CA GLY A 151 5.21 6.18 -18.59
C GLY A 151 5.91 4.95 -17.99
N ILE A 152 5.41 4.42 -16.86
CA ILE A 152 5.96 3.26 -16.16
C ILE A 152 4.82 2.26 -15.91
N GLU A 153 5.03 0.99 -16.29
CA GLU A 153 4.07 -0.09 -15.98
C GLU A 153 3.99 -0.32 -14.47
N PRO A 154 2.82 -0.15 -13.82
CA PRO A 154 2.65 -0.49 -12.42
C PRO A 154 2.73 -2.00 -12.22
N VAL A 155 3.59 -2.46 -11.31
CA VAL A 155 3.74 -3.88 -10.95
C VAL A 155 3.17 -4.21 -9.57
N GLY A 156 2.79 -3.20 -8.82
CA GLY A 156 2.25 -3.32 -7.47
C GLY A 156 0.81 -2.87 -7.37
N HIS A 157 0.09 -3.54 -6.48
CA HIS A 157 -1.29 -3.23 -6.14
C HIS A 157 -1.42 -2.97 -4.64
N ARG A 158 -2.29 -2.03 -4.29
CA ARG A 158 -2.81 -1.82 -2.94
C ARG A 158 -4.31 -1.58 -3.04
N ALA A 159 -5.11 -2.40 -2.37
CA ALA A 159 -6.56 -2.21 -2.35
C ALA A 159 -6.92 -0.92 -1.59
N ALA A 160 -7.89 -0.18 -2.10
CA ALA A 160 -8.45 0.95 -1.37
C ALA A 160 -9.00 0.49 -0.01
N HIS A 161 -8.81 1.29 1.04
CA HIS A 161 -9.17 0.96 2.42
C HIS A 161 -8.49 -0.31 2.98
N TRP A 162 -7.56 -0.93 2.25
CA TRP A 162 -6.93 -2.23 2.55
C TRP A 162 -7.96 -3.34 2.75
N ASP A 163 -9.09 -3.22 2.06
CA ASP A 163 -10.17 -4.20 2.09
C ASP A 163 -10.22 -4.94 0.75
N LEU A 164 -10.07 -6.25 0.82
CA LEU A 164 -10.02 -7.12 -0.34
C LEU A 164 -11.34 -7.86 -0.51
N SER A 165 -11.79 -7.96 -1.75
CA SER A 165 -12.85 -8.91 -2.10
C SER A 165 -12.34 -10.36 -1.98
N PRO A 166 -13.23 -11.35 -2.00
CA PRO A 166 -12.81 -12.76 -2.11
C PRO A 166 -12.01 -13.08 -3.37
N HIS A 167 -11.92 -12.18 -4.33
CA HIS A 167 -11.32 -12.37 -5.64
C HIS A 167 -10.03 -11.57 -5.85
N THR A 168 -9.81 -10.48 -5.10
CA THR A 168 -8.72 -9.52 -5.29
C THR A 168 -7.37 -10.20 -5.46
N ALA A 169 -6.93 -11.00 -4.49
CA ALA A 169 -5.59 -11.59 -4.53
C ALA A 169 -5.40 -12.56 -5.72
N ALA A 170 -6.45 -13.29 -6.09
CA ALA A 170 -6.41 -14.19 -7.26
C ALA A 170 -6.32 -13.38 -8.56
N LEU A 171 -7.11 -12.30 -8.69
CA LEU A 171 -7.09 -11.43 -9.86
C LEU A 171 -5.76 -10.68 -9.98
N THR A 172 -5.22 -10.19 -8.87
CA THR A 172 -3.91 -9.52 -8.83
C THR A 172 -2.81 -10.45 -9.35
N ALA A 173 -2.78 -11.71 -8.86
CA ALA A 173 -1.83 -12.71 -9.34
C ALA A 173 -2.05 -13.08 -10.82
N GLU A 174 -3.30 -13.24 -11.26
CA GLU A 174 -3.66 -13.59 -12.65
C GLU A 174 -3.29 -12.48 -13.63
N LEU A 175 -3.47 -11.21 -13.23
CA LEU A 175 -3.14 -10.04 -14.04
C LEU A 175 -1.64 -9.72 -14.08
N GLY A 176 -0.81 -10.49 -13.38
CA GLY A 176 0.64 -10.39 -13.45
C GLY A 176 1.25 -9.30 -12.57
N PHE A 177 0.51 -8.81 -11.56
CA PHE A 177 1.14 -7.99 -10.54
C PHE A 177 2.20 -8.79 -9.77
N GLU A 178 3.26 -8.14 -9.38
CA GLU A 178 4.38 -8.79 -8.69
C GLU A 178 4.17 -8.86 -7.18
N TYR A 179 3.45 -7.87 -6.62
CA TYR A 179 3.14 -7.80 -5.21
C TYR A 179 1.79 -7.12 -4.95
N ASP A 180 1.23 -7.45 -3.80
CA ASP A 180 0.15 -6.74 -3.13
C ASP A 180 0.68 -6.07 -1.86
N SER A 181 0.04 -5.02 -1.39
CA SER A 181 0.39 -4.33 -0.16
C SER A 181 -0.87 -3.87 0.56
N SER A 182 -1.73 -4.83 0.95
CA SER A 182 -3.04 -4.56 1.54
C SER A 182 -3.34 -5.37 2.79
N MET A 183 -2.56 -6.44 3.05
CA MET A 183 -2.84 -7.39 4.13
C MET A 183 -1.86 -7.23 5.30
N MET A 184 -2.21 -7.82 6.47
CA MET A 184 -1.61 -7.52 7.77
C MET A 184 -1.26 -8.79 8.56
N ALA A 185 -0.86 -9.87 7.88
CA ALA A 185 -0.70 -11.15 8.57
C ALA A 185 0.69 -11.39 9.18
N ASP A 186 1.66 -10.50 8.90
CA ASP A 186 3.03 -10.60 9.42
C ASP A 186 3.68 -9.20 9.43
N ASP A 187 4.75 -9.03 10.18
CA ASP A 187 5.60 -7.82 10.13
C ASP A 187 6.53 -7.84 8.92
N GLU A 188 6.91 -9.03 8.44
CA GLU A 188 7.76 -9.25 7.30
C GLU A 188 6.97 -9.58 6.04
N CYS A 189 7.60 -9.35 4.88
CA CYS A 189 7.02 -9.77 3.61
C CYS A 189 6.79 -11.28 3.57
N TYR A 190 5.74 -11.72 2.87
CA TYR A 190 5.43 -13.14 2.74
C TYR A 190 4.84 -13.48 1.39
N GLU A 191 4.94 -14.75 1.01
CA GLU A 191 4.24 -15.27 -0.16
C GLU A 191 2.76 -15.49 0.16
N ILE A 192 1.87 -15.01 -0.70
CA ILE A 192 0.43 -15.19 -0.54
C ILE A 192 0.04 -16.61 -0.96
N LEU A 193 -0.71 -17.31 -0.12
CA LEU A 193 -1.36 -18.57 -0.45
C LEU A 193 -2.80 -18.32 -0.92
N LEU A 194 -3.15 -18.87 -2.07
CA LEU A 194 -4.52 -18.94 -2.59
C LEU A 194 -5.04 -20.38 -2.47
N ASP A 195 -6.13 -20.58 -1.75
CA ASP A 195 -6.68 -21.91 -1.44
C ASP A 195 -5.62 -22.89 -0.91
N GLY A 196 -4.70 -22.37 -0.09
CA GLY A 196 -3.62 -23.13 0.52
C GLY A 196 -2.43 -23.44 -0.42
N GLN A 197 -2.41 -22.92 -1.64
CA GLN A 197 -1.32 -23.11 -2.60
C GLN A 197 -0.53 -21.81 -2.81
N PRO A 198 0.80 -21.88 -2.97
CA PRO A 198 1.63 -20.74 -3.30
C PRO A 198 1.14 -20.05 -4.58
N SER A 199 0.95 -18.74 -4.51
CA SER A 199 0.47 -17.94 -5.65
C SER A 199 1.61 -17.34 -6.49
N GLY A 200 2.80 -17.20 -5.91
CA GLY A 200 3.90 -16.42 -6.47
C GLY A 200 3.73 -14.91 -6.31
N LEU A 201 2.62 -14.45 -5.72
CA LEU A 201 2.40 -13.05 -5.36
C LEU A 201 3.01 -12.79 -3.97
N ILE A 202 3.73 -11.68 -3.86
CA ILE A 202 4.33 -11.23 -2.60
C ILE A 202 3.36 -10.29 -1.89
N GLU A 203 3.19 -10.43 -0.60
CA GLU A 203 2.63 -9.38 0.25
C GLU A 203 3.75 -8.56 0.85
N ILE A 204 3.67 -7.23 0.70
CA ILE A 204 4.44 -6.25 1.47
C ILE A 204 3.47 -5.67 2.49
N PRO A 205 3.47 -6.18 3.73
CA PRO A 205 2.34 -5.98 4.63
C PRO A 205 2.22 -4.53 5.10
N VAL A 206 0.97 -4.08 5.14
CA VAL A 206 0.56 -2.83 5.79
C VAL A 206 0.10 -3.11 7.22
N ASP A 207 -0.06 -2.09 8.02
CA ASP A 207 -0.67 -2.19 9.35
C ASP A 207 -1.21 -0.82 9.80
N TRP A 208 -2.31 -0.80 10.52
CA TRP A 208 -2.88 0.42 11.09
C TRP A 208 -1.94 1.14 12.06
N VAL A 209 -1.00 0.41 12.69
CA VAL A 209 0.05 1.00 13.54
C VAL A 209 1.04 1.82 12.72
N ARG A 210 1.24 1.47 11.45
CA ARG A 210 2.20 2.07 10.52
C ARG A 210 1.55 2.99 9.49
N ASP A 211 0.33 3.49 9.79
CA ASP A 211 -0.48 4.36 8.94
C ASP A 211 -0.70 5.73 9.60
N ASP A 212 -0.34 6.81 8.92
CA ASP A 212 -0.53 8.17 9.43
C ASP A 212 -2.01 8.54 9.58
N ALA A 213 -2.87 8.02 8.71
CA ALA A 213 -4.31 8.26 8.74
C ALA A 213 -4.97 7.65 9.99
N ALA A 214 -4.42 6.54 10.49
CA ALA A 214 -4.91 5.92 11.73
C ALA A 214 -4.86 6.87 12.93
N TYR A 215 -3.94 7.81 12.94
CA TYR A 215 -3.69 8.74 14.03
C TYR A 215 -4.11 10.18 13.75
N LEU A 216 -3.94 10.62 12.51
CA LEU A 216 -3.97 12.05 12.16
C LEU A 216 -5.16 12.42 11.26
N LEU A 217 -5.88 11.44 10.72
CA LEU A 217 -7.05 11.70 9.88
C LEU A 217 -8.25 12.09 10.75
N PHE A 218 -8.79 13.28 10.50
CA PHE A 218 -9.99 13.74 11.18
C PHE A 218 -11.25 13.30 10.45
N ASN A 219 -12.11 12.55 11.13
CA ASN A 219 -13.42 12.21 10.61
C ASN A 219 -14.53 12.80 11.52
N ARG A 220 -15.45 13.56 10.93
CA ARG A 220 -16.55 14.19 11.67
C ARG A 220 -17.72 13.24 11.94
N THR A 221 -17.98 12.29 11.01
CA THR A 221 -19.18 11.49 11.07
C THR A 221 -18.92 10.08 10.51
N PRO A 222 -18.92 9.07 11.36
CA PRO A 222 -18.88 9.15 12.82
C PRO A 222 -17.52 9.66 13.32
N PRO A 223 -17.44 10.30 14.47
CA PRO A 223 -16.15 10.72 15.04
C PRO A 223 -15.40 9.48 15.54
N THR A 224 -14.60 8.88 14.67
CA THR A 224 -14.03 7.57 14.91
C THR A 224 -12.64 7.59 15.53
N ARG A 225 -11.95 8.76 15.56
CA ARG A 225 -10.57 8.82 16.02
C ARG A 225 -10.29 10.08 16.82
N PRO A 226 -9.69 9.94 18.01
CA PRO A 226 -9.13 11.09 18.70
C PRO A 226 -7.92 11.62 17.91
N TYR A 227 -7.74 12.93 17.89
CA TYR A 227 -6.59 13.55 17.28
C TYR A 227 -5.32 13.24 18.10
N THR A 228 -4.34 12.58 17.46
CA THR A 228 -3.06 12.22 18.08
C THR A 228 -2.02 13.32 17.78
N SER A 229 -1.14 13.62 18.72
CA SER A 229 -0.09 14.61 18.45
C SER A 229 0.92 14.10 17.45
N PRO A 230 1.47 14.94 16.57
CA PRO A 230 2.53 14.55 15.65
C PRO A 230 3.76 13.92 16.32
N GLU A 231 4.10 14.35 17.55
CA GLU A 231 5.20 13.80 18.34
C GLU A 231 4.93 12.34 18.74
N ALA A 232 3.70 12.01 19.11
CA ALA A 232 3.33 10.64 19.44
C ALA A 232 3.39 9.73 18.19
N VAL A 233 2.95 10.22 17.02
CA VAL A 233 3.05 9.47 15.76
C VAL A 233 4.51 9.25 15.38
N PHE A 234 5.35 10.27 15.50
CA PHE A 234 6.79 10.11 15.29
C PHE A 234 7.39 9.05 16.22
N ASP A 235 7.06 9.05 17.51
CA ASP A 235 7.59 8.05 18.47
C ASP A 235 7.12 6.64 18.14
N ILE A 236 5.88 6.46 17.67
CA ILE A 236 5.37 5.16 17.21
C ILE A 236 6.16 4.69 15.98
N PHE A 237 6.23 5.47 14.92
CA PHE A 237 6.93 5.09 13.68
C PHE A 237 8.43 4.85 13.90
N ARG A 238 9.05 5.64 14.78
CA ARG A 238 10.45 5.44 15.15
C ARG A 238 10.67 4.11 15.87
N ARG A 239 9.75 3.70 16.75
CA ARG A 239 9.84 2.41 17.47
C ARG A 239 9.62 1.22 16.54
N GLU A 240 8.68 1.34 15.60
CA GLU A 240 8.48 0.33 14.55
C GLU A 240 9.78 0.15 13.74
N PHE A 241 10.39 1.26 13.31
CA PHE A 241 11.67 1.20 12.62
C PHE A 241 12.80 0.63 13.49
N ASP A 242 12.92 1.07 14.75
CA ASP A 242 14.01 0.64 15.64
C ASP A 242 13.98 -0.89 15.83
N LEU A 243 12.80 -1.48 16.02
CA LEU A 243 12.67 -2.92 16.19
C LEU A 243 12.89 -3.67 14.87
N ALA A 244 12.33 -3.22 13.75
CA ALA A 244 12.60 -3.78 12.44
C ALA A 244 14.11 -3.79 12.11
N TYR A 245 14.83 -2.71 12.49
CA TYR A 245 16.28 -2.63 12.35
C TYR A 245 17.00 -3.64 13.25
N GLU A 246 16.58 -3.81 14.50
CA GLU A 246 17.17 -4.78 15.44
C GLU A 246 17.00 -6.22 14.93
N GLU A 247 15.85 -6.53 14.39
CA GLU A 247 15.50 -7.86 13.84
C GLU A 247 16.11 -8.11 12.45
N GLY A 248 16.56 -7.07 11.75
CA GLY A 248 17.07 -7.18 10.39
C GLY A 248 16.01 -7.30 9.32
N GLY A 249 14.82 -6.81 9.61
CA GLY A 249 13.62 -6.95 8.81
C GLY A 249 13.30 -5.76 7.90
N VAL A 250 12.01 -5.59 7.62
CA VAL A 250 11.46 -4.51 6.78
C VAL A 250 10.66 -3.52 7.63
N CYS A 251 10.97 -2.24 7.51
CA CYS A 251 10.09 -1.16 7.99
C CYS A 251 9.33 -0.56 6.81
N GLN A 252 8.08 -0.95 6.65
CA GLN A 252 7.17 -0.37 5.66
C GLN A 252 6.26 0.64 6.37
N LEU A 253 6.03 1.82 5.78
CA LEU A 253 5.14 2.85 6.31
C LEU A 253 4.18 3.34 5.23
N VAL A 254 2.95 3.58 5.64
CA VAL A 254 1.92 4.18 4.79
C VAL A 254 1.62 5.59 5.27
N MET A 255 1.61 6.52 4.36
CA MET A 255 1.30 7.91 4.61
C MET A 255 0.42 8.48 3.50
N HIS A 256 -0.32 9.53 3.79
CA HIS A 256 -1.21 10.15 2.83
C HIS A 256 -0.78 11.61 2.62
N PRO A 257 -0.55 12.09 1.38
CA PRO A 257 -0.09 13.45 1.14
C PRO A 257 -1.01 14.52 1.74
N PHE A 258 -2.32 14.27 1.78
CA PHE A 258 -3.28 15.18 2.41
C PHE A 258 -3.40 15.02 3.93
N VAL A 259 -2.59 14.12 4.54
CA VAL A 259 -2.48 13.92 5.99
C VAL A 259 -1.10 14.31 6.50
N ILE A 260 -0.02 13.61 6.06
CA ILE A 260 1.35 13.90 6.50
C ILE A 260 1.91 15.19 5.91
N GLY A 261 1.46 15.63 4.73
CA GLY A 261 1.98 16.78 4.00
C GLY A 261 1.73 18.15 4.63
N TYR A 262 1.03 18.23 5.76
CA TYR A 262 0.81 19.48 6.47
C TYR A 262 2.10 20.04 7.10
N ARG A 263 2.19 21.39 7.20
CA ARG A 263 3.34 22.10 7.82
C ARG A 263 3.67 21.60 9.21
N SER A 264 2.66 21.19 9.98
CA SER A 264 2.82 20.69 11.34
C SER A 264 3.17 19.20 11.44
N ARG A 265 3.23 18.46 10.30
CA ARG A 265 3.37 17.01 10.28
C ARG A 265 4.52 16.51 9.42
N ILE A 266 4.85 17.18 8.31
CA ILE A 266 5.89 16.76 7.37
C ILE A 266 7.27 16.50 8.04
N TRP A 267 7.55 17.15 9.14
CA TRP A 267 8.76 16.94 9.93
C TRP A 267 8.87 15.54 10.53
N ILE A 268 7.75 14.82 10.67
CA ILE A 268 7.74 13.41 11.11
C ILE A 268 8.57 12.58 10.13
N LEU A 269 8.25 12.68 8.84
CA LEU A 269 8.95 11.99 7.77
C LEU A 269 10.43 12.41 7.70
N ASP A 270 10.71 13.71 7.77
CA ASP A 270 12.07 14.25 7.77
C ASP A 270 12.94 13.66 8.88
N ARG A 271 12.44 13.69 10.11
CA ARG A 271 13.15 13.15 11.27
C ARG A 271 13.29 11.63 11.24
N LEU A 272 12.29 10.93 10.72
CA LEU A 272 12.35 9.47 10.60
C LEU A 272 13.41 9.03 9.60
N ILE A 273 13.49 9.68 8.43
CA ILE A 273 14.55 9.44 7.45
C ILE A 273 15.93 9.72 8.06
N ALA A 274 16.07 10.86 8.75
CA ALA A 274 17.32 11.20 9.41
C ALA A 274 17.71 10.17 10.49
N HIS A 275 16.73 9.70 11.28
CA HIS A 275 16.95 8.67 12.30
C HIS A 275 17.41 7.33 11.68
N ALA A 276 16.75 6.89 10.61
CA ALA A 276 17.11 5.67 9.90
C ALA A 276 18.51 5.78 9.26
N LYS A 277 18.81 6.88 8.59
CA LYS A 277 20.14 7.13 8.00
C LYS A 277 21.27 7.16 9.03
N ALA A 278 21.00 7.60 10.25
CA ALA A 278 21.99 7.61 11.32
C ALA A 278 22.46 6.21 11.75
N LYS A 279 21.73 5.15 11.39
CA LYS A 279 22.19 3.75 11.58
C LYS A 279 23.32 3.37 10.63
N GLY A 280 23.36 3.91 9.42
CA GLY A 280 24.44 3.75 8.43
C GLY A 280 24.30 2.56 7.48
N ASP A 281 23.54 1.55 7.84
CA ASP A 281 23.36 0.29 7.11
C ASP A 281 21.87 -0.02 6.86
N VAL A 282 21.15 0.96 6.30
CA VAL A 282 19.74 0.88 5.94
C VAL A 282 19.60 0.99 4.42
N TRP A 283 18.80 0.10 3.85
CA TRP A 283 18.43 0.15 2.44
C TRP A 283 17.09 0.81 2.27
N PHE A 284 17.07 2.07 1.83
CA PHE A 284 15.85 2.73 1.38
C PHE A 284 15.48 2.25 -0.01
N THR A 285 14.24 1.81 -0.21
CA THR A 285 13.82 1.15 -1.44
C THR A 285 12.38 1.49 -1.80
N THR A 286 12.02 1.27 -3.07
CA THR A 286 10.62 1.20 -3.50
C THR A 286 10.02 -0.18 -3.17
N HIS A 287 8.69 -0.29 -3.19
CA HIS A 287 8.03 -1.60 -3.05
C HIS A 287 8.35 -2.50 -4.25
N ARG A 288 8.47 -1.95 -5.45
CA ARG A 288 8.92 -2.66 -6.66
C ARG A 288 10.28 -3.31 -6.47
N ASP A 289 11.28 -2.52 -6.05
CA ASP A 289 12.63 -3.02 -5.89
C ASP A 289 12.74 -4.02 -4.74
N LEU A 290 11.96 -3.81 -3.68
CA LEU A 290 11.82 -4.76 -2.57
C LEU A 290 11.25 -6.09 -3.06
N ALA A 291 10.13 -6.05 -3.79
CA ALA A 291 9.52 -7.25 -4.36
C ALA A 291 10.45 -7.98 -5.33
N SER A 292 11.14 -7.24 -6.22
CA SER A 292 12.12 -7.80 -7.14
C SER A 292 13.25 -8.52 -6.41
N TYR A 293 13.83 -7.88 -5.39
CA TYR A 293 14.89 -8.48 -4.57
C TYR A 293 14.42 -9.76 -3.85
N LEU A 294 13.21 -9.75 -3.29
CA LEU A 294 12.65 -10.90 -2.61
C LEU A 294 12.34 -12.04 -3.59
N ARG A 295 11.84 -11.73 -4.79
CA ARG A 295 11.61 -12.73 -5.84
C ARG A 295 12.89 -13.47 -6.21
N GLU A 296 13.97 -12.74 -6.42
CA GLU A 296 15.28 -13.32 -6.73
C GLU A 296 15.83 -14.12 -5.55
N SER A 297 15.78 -13.56 -4.33
CA SER A 297 16.33 -14.17 -3.12
C SER A 297 15.67 -15.49 -2.73
N PHE A 298 14.37 -15.64 -3.04
CA PHE A 298 13.56 -16.79 -2.65
C PHE A 298 13.11 -17.67 -3.83
N ASP A 299 13.62 -17.40 -5.04
CA ASP A 299 13.31 -18.13 -6.27
C ASP A 299 11.79 -18.25 -6.51
N LEU A 300 11.09 -17.11 -6.36
CA LEU A 300 9.66 -17.00 -6.63
C LEU A 300 9.45 -16.83 -8.15
N SER A 301 9.24 -17.92 -8.86
CA SER A 301 8.94 -17.87 -10.29
C SER A 301 7.64 -17.09 -10.52
N ALA A 302 7.69 -16.07 -11.39
CA ALA A 302 6.48 -15.44 -11.88
C ALA A 302 5.64 -16.51 -12.59
N LYS A 303 4.40 -16.73 -12.16
CA LYS A 303 3.46 -17.49 -12.98
C LYS A 303 3.25 -16.70 -14.26
N THR A 304 3.65 -17.27 -15.40
CA THR A 304 3.35 -16.67 -16.69
C THR A 304 1.83 -16.45 -16.77
N PRO A 305 1.36 -15.23 -17.11
CA PRO A 305 -0.06 -14.99 -17.29
C PRO A 305 -0.63 -16.06 -18.20
N GLN A 306 -1.66 -16.77 -17.76
CA GLN A 306 -2.39 -17.64 -18.66
C GLN A 306 -3.11 -16.72 -19.64
N THR A 307 -2.60 -16.68 -20.86
CA THR A 307 -3.25 -15.99 -21.98
C THR A 307 -4.64 -16.62 -22.17
N PRO A 308 -5.70 -15.83 -22.29
CA PRO A 308 -7.08 -16.31 -22.40
C PRO A 308 -7.32 -17.15 -23.66
#